data_9760d562efd71c67ae6acff9ffd68b57
#
_entry.id   9760d562efd71c67ae6acff9ffd68b57
#
_cell.length_a   1.000
_cell.length_b   1.000
_cell.length_c   1.000
_cell.angle_alpha   90.00
_cell.angle_beta   90.00
_cell.angle_gamma   90.00
#
_symmetry.space_group_name_H-M   'P 1'
#
loop_
_entity.id
_entity.type
_entity.pdbx_description
1 polymer ?
#
loop_
_entity_poly.entity_id
_entity_poly.type
_entity_poly.pdbx_seq_one_letter_code
_entity_poly.pdbx_strand_id
1 'polypeptide(L)'
;SAMLSNLGASLVRAGNQVVLVDARTGSRGVSSRLELPHCGTLFDVARQERALNDVIHIMPQGFSVAMLTRGSRRDAEELAELPKARRLANAFDLLARQADILLVDGELNAADALPIPSLSNGEIVVQVSADASSITAAYSLIKRLNAQLGRRPFGILVTGATDQEAQVVYDNMAKASNRYLAVQLSSLGSVPEDEHVKRAARLGRSVVDAFPLAGASVAFRRLAGRVAASEMTAGLRAMRPVGVN
;
A
#
# COMPACT_ATOMS: atom_id res chain seq x y z
N SER A 1 5.07 8.01 0.13
CA SER A 1 4.92 8.20 -1.32
C SER A 1 3.76 9.13 -1.60
N ALA A 2 3.97 10.13 -2.49
CA ALA A 2 2.89 11.06 -2.89
C ALA A 2 1.67 10.29 -3.45
N MET A 3 1.90 9.12 -4.03
CA MET A 3 0.86 8.20 -4.50
C MET A 3 -0.08 7.82 -3.35
N LEU A 4 0.43 7.24 -2.27
CA LEU A 4 -0.37 6.75 -1.15
C LEU A 4 -1.10 7.88 -0.41
N SER A 5 -0.44 9.04 -0.20
CA SER A 5 -1.08 10.18 0.45
C SER A 5 -2.27 10.73 -0.35
N ASN A 6 -2.13 10.83 -1.69
CA ASN A 6 -3.22 11.31 -2.55
C ASN A 6 -4.34 10.26 -2.70
N LEU A 7 -3.98 8.97 -2.76
CA LEU A 7 -4.97 7.88 -2.74
C LEU A 7 -5.72 7.86 -1.41
N GLY A 8 -5.02 7.96 -0.27
CA GLY A 8 -5.62 8.01 1.06
C GLY A 8 -6.61 9.18 1.20
N ALA A 9 -6.20 10.38 0.78
CA ALA A 9 -7.08 11.55 0.76
C ALA A 9 -8.31 11.35 -0.15
N SER A 10 -8.12 10.69 -1.30
CA SER A 10 -9.22 10.41 -2.22
C SER A 10 -10.22 9.39 -1.66
N LEU A 11 -9.75 8.38 -0.93
CA LEU A 11 -10.58 7.39 -0.25
C LEU A 11 -11.35 7.99 0.94
N VAL A 12 -10.70 8.88 1.71
CA VAL A 12 -11.38 9.64 2.78
C VAL A 12 -12.52 10.49 2.21
N ARG A 13 -12.29 11.18 1.09
CA ARG A 13 -13.35 11.95 0.40
C ARG A 13 -14.49 11.07 -0.13
N ALA A 14 -14.21 9.80 -0.41
CA ALA A 14 -15.23 8.80 -0.77
C ALA A 14 -15.97 8.22 0.44
N GLY A 15 -15.69 8.69 1.67
CA GLY A 15 -16.39 8.32 2.89
C GLY A 15 -15.77 7.18 3.68
N ASN A 16 -14.55 6.74 3.35
CA ASN A 16 -13.90 5.64 4.06
C ASN A 16 -13.01 6.14 5.20
N GLN A 17 -12.92 5.35 6.28
CA GLN A 17 -11.89 5.50 7.31
C GLN A 17 -10.61 4.82 6.81
N VAL A 18 -9.56 5.62 6.60
CA VAL A 18 -8.31 5.17 5.97
C VAL A 18 -7.13 5.27 6.92
N VAL A 19 -6.37 4.20 7.04
CA VAL A 19 -5.07 4.21 7.70
C VAL A 19 -3.97 3.87 6.70
N LEU A 20 -2.95 4.72 6.63
CA LEU A 20 -1.69 4.45 5.92
C LEU A 20 -0.70 3.81 6.89
N VAL A 21 -0.14 2.67 6.52
CA VAL A 21 0.95 2.04 7.29
C VAL A 21 2.24 2.12 6.51
N ASP A 22 3.24 2.78 7.09
CA ASP A 22 4.61 2.72 6.59
C ASP A 22 5.27 1.45 7.12
N ALA A 23 5.37 0.45 6.25
CA ALA A 23 6.01 -0.83 6.55
C ALA A 23 7.39 -0.97 5.90
N ARG A 24 7.98 0.15 5.46
CA ARG A 24 9.33 0.16 4.91
C ARG A 24 10.37 0.20 6.03
N THR A 25 11.45 -0.50 5.82
CA THR A 25 12.57 -0.56 6.78
C THR A 25 13.65 0.50 6.48
N GLY A 26 13.53 1.19 5.34
CA GLY A 26 14.46 2.24 4.91
C GLY A 26 13.93 3.66 5.13
N SER A 27 14.79 4.67 4.93
CA SER A 27 14.48 6.10 5.15
C SER A 27 13.56 6.74 4.11
N ARG A 28 12.97 5.98 3.18
CA ARG A 28 12.17 6.50 2.06
C ARG A 28 10.69 6.15 2.10
N GLY A 29 10.18 5.82 3.27
CA GLY A 29 8.77 5.49 3.47
C GLY A 29 7.84 6.71 3.39
N VAL A 30 6.55 6.46 3.49
CA VAL A 30 5.51 7.51 3.47
C VAL A 30 5.65 8.44 4.68
N SER A 31 6.06 7.90 5.84
CA SER A 31 6.26 8.65 7.08
C SER A 31 7.35 9.72 6.96
N SER A 32 8.47 9.41 6.31
CA SER A 32 9.56 10.37 6.10
C SER A 32 9.17 11.54 5.20
N ARG A 33 8.22 11.34 4.30
CA ARG A 33 7.71 12.38 3.39
C ARG A 33 6.62 13.25 4.00
N LEU A 34 5.91 12.71 4.99
CA LEU A 34 4.86 13.43 5.72
C LEU A 34 5.43 14.19 6.93
N GLU A 35 6.77 14.20 7.08
CA GLU A 35 7.48 14.89 8.17
C GLU A 35 6.87 14.54 9.54
N LEU A 36 6.49 13.27 9.72
CA LEU A 36 5.94 12.84 10.98
C LEU A 36 6.99 13.03 12.09
N PRO A 37 6.61 13.63 13.22
CA PRO A 37 7.50 13.76 14.36
C PRO A 37 7.97 12.36 14.79
N HIS A 38 9.00 12.27 15.64
CA HIS A 38 9.55 11.03 16.17
C HIS A 38 8.52 10.30 17.03
N CYS A 39 7.54 9.72 16.37
CA CYS A 39 6.36 9.10 16.93
C CYS A 39 6.64 7.63 17.27
N GLY A 40 5.82 7.05 18.11
CA GLY A 40 5.83 5.62 18.36
C GLY A 40 5.52 4.81 17.10
N THR A 41 5.83 3.53 17.14
CA THR A 41 5.60 2.57 16.07
C THR A 41 4.70 1.44 16.56
N LEU A 42 4.12 0.66 15.65
CA LEU A 42 3.42 -0.57 16.01
C LEU A 42 4.34 -1.57 16.72
N PHE A 43 5.64 -1.47 16.48
CA PHE A 43 6.60 -2.31 17.18
C PHE A 43 6.80 -1.87 18.65
N ASP A 44 6.70 -0.58 18.97
CA ASP A 44 6.67 -0.11 20.37
C ASP A 44 5.39 -0.61 21.09
N VAL A 45 4.27 -0.71 20.38
CA VAL A 45 3.05 -1.35 20.90
C VAL A 45 3.27 -2.85 21.14
N ALA A 46 3.94 -3.54 20.24
CA ALA A 46 4.30 -4.96 20.38
C ALA A 46 5.24 -5.22 21.56
N ARG A 47 6.09 -4.23 21.89
CA ARG A 47 6.96 -4.24 23.09
C ARG A 47 6.22 -3.87 24.38
N GLN A 48 4.95 -3.44 24.29
CA GLN A 48 4.16 -2.91 25.42
C GLN A 48 4.69 -1.57 25.98
N GLU A 49 5.45 -0.84 25.20
CA GLU A 49 6.01 0.47 25.56
C GLU A 49 5.03 1.62 25.29
N ARG A 50 4.06 1.42 24.39
CA ARG A 50 3.05 2.41 24.01
C ARG A 50 1.68 1.78 23.77
N ALA A 51 0.62 2.57 23.94
CA ALA A 51 -0.73 2.18 23.53
C ALA A 51 -0.90 2.36 22.02
N LEU A 52 -1.83 1.61 21.41
CA LEU A 52 -2.05 1.66 19.96
C LEU A 52 -2.45 3.08 19.50
N ASN A 53 -3.28 3.77 20.25
CA ASN A 53 -3.71 5.13 19.90
C ASN A 53 -2.58 6.17 19.95
N ASP A 54 -1.50 5.91 20.69
CA ASP A 54 -0.35 6.81 20.80
C ASP A 54 0.56 6.76 19.56
N VAL A 55 0.39 5.76 18.71
CA VAL A 55 1.22 5.54 17.51
C VAL A 55 0.47 5.80 16.21
N ILE A 56 -0.78 6.24 16.28
CA ILE A 56 -1.63 6.59 15.14
C ILE A 56 -1.72 8.11 15.05
N HIS A 57 -1.35 8.67 13.89
CA HIS A 57 -1.32 10.11 13.66
C HIS A 57 -2.36 10.52 12.64
N ILE A 58 -3.29 11.38 13.04
CA ILE A 58 -4.32 11.92 12.14
C ILE A 58 -3.69 13.04 11.31
N MET A 59 -3.79 12.91 10.00
CA MET A 59 -3.27 13.89 9.05
C MET A 59 -4.32 14.94 8.69
N PRO A 60 -3.90 16.17 8.30
CA PRO A 60 -4.82 17.22 7.87
C PRO A 60 -5.73 16.81 6.70
N GLN A 61 -5.31 15.84 5.89
CA GLN A 61 -6.07 15.28 4.78
C GLN A 61 -7.15 14.27 5.19
N GLY A 62 -7.29 14.00 6.49
CA GLY A 62 -8.34 13.18 7.08
C GLY A 62 -8.03 11.68 7.20
N PHE A 63 -6.95 11.17 6.61
CA PHE A 63 -6.48 9.81 6.88
C PHE A 63 -5.53 9.77 8.09
N SER A 64 -5.38 8.60 8.68
CA SER A 64 -4.39 8.37 9.73
C SER A 64 -3.14 7.69 9.20
N VAL A 65 -2.01 7.87 9.89
CA VAL A 65 -0.73 7.22 9.54
C VAL A 65 -0.17 6.50 10.77
N ALA A 66 0.35 5.29 10.55
CA ALA A 66 1.11 4.54 11.54
C ALA A 66 2.40 4.01 10.89
N MET A 67 3.47 3.90 11.68
CA MET A 67 4.71 3.26 11.25
C MET A 67 4.77 1.83 11.80
N LEU A 68 5.18 0.87 10.98
CA LEU A 68 5.37 -0.50 11.43
C LEU A 68 6.56 -0.60 12.38
N THR A 69 7.72 -0.11 11.93
CA THR A 69 8.98 -0.03 12.68
C THR A 69 9.74 1.23 12.30
N ARG A 70 10.81 1.57 13.03
CA ARG A 70 11.76 2.63 12.61
C ARG A 70 12.80 2.15 11.61
N GLY A 71 12.83 0.85 11.30
CA GLY A 71 13.83 0.26 10.43
C GLY A 71 15.25 0.28 11.01
N SER A 72 15.38 0.37 12.33
CA SER A 72 16.66 0.30 12.98
C SER A 72 17.23 -1.13 12.92
N ARG A 73 18.57 -1.24 13.05
CA ARG A 73 19.22 -2.56 13.15
C ARG A 73 18.65 -3.37 14.32
N ARG A 74 18.37 -2.72 15.45
CA ARG A 74 17.75 -3.33 16.61
C ARG A 74 16.36 -3.86 16.28
N ASP A 75 15.52 -3.10 15.56
CA ASP A 75 14.19 -3.57 15.14
C ASP A 75 14.30 -4.82 14.25
N ALA A 76 15.28 -4.87 13.33
CA ALA A 76 15.48 -6.02 12.45
C ALA A 76 15.95 -7.25 13.24
N GLU A 77 16.86 -7.10 14.21
CA GLU A 77 17.33 -8.17 15.08
C GLU A 77 16.20 -8.72 15.95
N GLU A 78 15.38 -7.86 16.54
CA GLU A 78 14.25 -8.26 17.37
C GLU A 78 13.09 -8.86 16.56
N LEU A 79 12.86 -8.44 15.32
CA LEU A 79 11.86 -9.04 14.42
C LEU A 79 12.22 -10.47 14.00
N ALA A 80 13.49 -10.85 14.06
CA ALA A 80 13.92 -12.23 13.84
C ALA A 80 13.44 -13.17 14.96
N GLU A 81 13.07 -12.63 16.13
CA GLU A 81 12.51 -13.40 17.23
C GLU A 81 11.01 -13.65 17.03
N LEU A 82 10.62 -14.92 16.86
CA LEU A 82 9.23 -15.33 16.59
C LEU A 82 8.18 -14.72 17.55
N PRO A 83 8.39 -14.65 18.88
CA PRO A 83 7.40 -14.06 19.78
C PRO A 83 7.16 -12.57 19.53
N LYS A 84 8.21 -11.82 19.21
CA LYS A 84 8.11 -10.37 18.92
C LYS A 84 7.45 -10.12 17.57
N ALA A 85 7.79 -10.91 16.56
CA ALA A 85 7.14 -10.86 15.25
C ALA A 85 5.62 -11.14 15.35
N ARG A 86 5.21 -12.12 16.17
CA ARG A 86 3.79 -12.40 16.44
C ARG A 86 3.06 -11.25 17.13
N ARG A 87 3.70 -10.62 18.11
CA ARG A 87 3.11 -9.45 18.80
C ARG A 87 2.92 -8.28 17.85
N LEU A 88 3.90 -8.05 16.95
CA LEU A 88 3.78 -7.01 15.93
C LEU A 88 2.65 -7.32 14.95
N ALA A 89 2.52 -8.57 14.50
CA ALA A 89 1.40 -8.98 13.66
C ALA A 89 0.05 -8.73 14.35
N ASN A 90 -0.06 -9.08 15.65
CA ASN A 90 -1.28 -8.81 16.42
C ASN A 90 -1.58 -7.30 16.55
N ALA A 91 -0.57 -6.46 16.76
CA ALA A 91 -0.75 -5.00 16.80
C ALA A 91 -1.21 -4.45 15.45
N PHE A 92 -0.65 -4.97 14.35
CA PHE A 92 -1.08 -4.64 13.00
C PHE A 92 -2.54 -5.09 12.73
N ASP A 93 -2.92 -6.30 13.13
CA ASP A 93 -4.26 -6.82 12.95
C ASP A 93 -5.30 -6.04 13.77
N LEU A 94 -4.92 -5.55 14.97
CA LEU A 94 -5.76 -4.64 15.76
C LEU A 94 -5.97 -3.30 15.06
N LEU A 95 -4.91 -2.73 14.47
CA LEU A 95 -5.00 -1.51 13.69
C LEU A 95 -5.91 -1.71 12.47
N ALA A 96 -5.76 -2.83 11.77
CA ALA A 96 -6.54 -3.14 10.58
C ALA A 96 -8.05 -3.21 10.84
N ARG A 97 -8.46 -3.57 12.06
CA ARG A 97 -9.88 -3.61 12.47
C ARG A 97 -10.47 -2.22 12.77
N GLN A 98 -9.65 -1.19 12.86
CA GLN A 98 -10.07 0.19 13.16
C GLN A 98 -10.29 1.04 11.90
N ALA A 99 -10.08 0.48 10.72
CA ALA A 99 -10.19 1.18 9.46
C ALA A 99 -11.06 0.40 8.47
N ASP A 100 -11.75 1.13 7.59
CA ASP A 100 -12.42 0.51 6.45
C ASP A 100 -11.40 0.05 5.41
N ILE A 101 -10.33 0.84 5.22
CA ILE A 101 -9.25 0.56 4.26
C ILE A 101 -7.89 0.81 4.90
N LEU A 102 -7.03 -0.20 4.82
CA LEU A 102 -5.64 -0.11 5.22
C LEU A 102 -4.74 -0.07 3.98
N LEU A 103 -4.04 1.03 3.78
CA LEU A 103 -3.05 1.16 2.71
C LEU A 103 -1.65 0.96 3.29
N VAL A 104 -0.89 0.01 2.77
CA VAL A 104 0.44 -0.33 3.29
C VAL A 104 1.51 0.03 2.27
N ASP A 105 2.47 0.88 2.67
CA ASP A 105 3.71 1.12 1.92
C ASP A 105 4.72 0.05 2.32
N GLY A 106 4.72 -1.06 1.59
CA GLY A 106 5.52 -2.24 1.89
C GLY A 106 6.74 -2.40 0.98
N GLU A 107 7.74 -3.10 1.49
CA GLU A 107 8.87 -3.60 0.73
C GLU A 107 9.25 -5.00 1.23
N LEU A 108 9.94 -5.77 0.38
CA LEU A 108 10.55 -7.02 0.82
C LEU A 108 11.84 -6.72 1.61
N ASN A 109 12.05 -7.46 2.69
CA ASN A 109 13.30 -7.39 3.45
C ASN A 109 14.47 -8.06 2.68
N ALA A 110 15.66 -8.08 3.28
CA ALA A 110 16.86 -8.69 2.68
C ALA A 110 16.73 -10.21 2.43
N ALA A 111 15.78 -10.89 3.09
CA ALA A 111 15.47 -12.30 2.87
C ALA A 111 14.32 -12.52 1.87
N ASP A 112 13.98 -11.51 1.08
CA ASP A 112 12.87 -11.52 0.12
C ASP A 112 11.48 -11.76 0.73
N ALA A 113 11.30 -11.52 2.03
CA ALA A 113 10.05 -11.73 2.75
C ALA A 113 9.38 -10.41 3.12
N LEU A 114 8.06 -10.43 3.29
CA LEU A 114 7.32 -9.32 3.89
C LEU A 114 7.71 -9.18 5.37
N PRO A 115 7.77 -7.95 5.93
CA PRO A 115 8.16 -7.71 7.32
C PRO A 115 7.33 -8.49 8.35
N ILE A 116 6.05 -8.68 8.08
CA ILE A 116 5.12 -9.51 8.87
C ILE A 116 4.19 -10.29 7.95
N PRO A 117 3.77 -11.52 8.33
CA PRO A 117 2.89 -12.36 7.52
C PRO A 117 1.55 -11.72 7.19
N SER A 118 0.96 -10.94 8.11
CA SER A 118 -0.34 -10.29 7.93
C SER A 118 -0.41 -9.38 6.69
N LEU A 119 0.73 -8.84 6.23
CA LEU A 119 0.79 -8.03 4.99
C LEU A 119 0.45 -8.82 3.74
N SER A 120 0.51 -10.14 3.79
CA SER A 120 0.12 -11.00 2.68
C SER A 120 -1.39 -11.24 2.56
N ASN A 121 -2.18 -10.87 3.57
CA ASN A 121 -3.62 -11.16 3.59
C ASN A 121 -4.43 -10.24 2.65
N GLY A 122 -3.92 -9.04 2.36
CA GLY A 122 -4.56 -8.06 1.50
C GLY A 122 -4.22 -8.22 0.01
N GLU A 123 -4.79 -7.37 -0.81
CA GLU A 123 -4.43 -7.24 -2.23
C GLU A 123 -3.03 -6.62 -2.35
N ILE A 124 -2.16 -7.24 -3.13
CA ILE A 124 -0.81 -6.72 -3.39
C ILE A 124 -0.82 -5.98 -4.73
N VAL A 125 -0.52 -4.69 -4.67
CA VAL A 125 -0.44 -3.81 -5.84
C VAL A 125 1.01 -3.48 -6.14
N VAL A 126 1.45 -3.77 -7.36
CA VAL A 126 2.79 -3.41 -7.85
C VAL A 126 2.67 -2.13 -8.69
N GLN A 127 3.33 -1.08 -8.22
CA GLN A 127 3.43 0.17 -8.96
C GLN A 127 4.56 0.07 -9.99
N VAL A 128 4.28 0.51 -11.22
CA VAL A 128 5.22 0.49 -12.34
C VAL A 128 5.10 1.76 -13.16
N SER A 129 6.19 2.27 -13.71
CA SER A 129 6.21 3.32 -14.73
C SER A 129 6.44 2.71 -16.13
N ALA A 130 6.22 3.49 -17.18
CA ALA A 130 6.29 2.99 -18.55
C ALA A 130 7.74 2.73 -19.07
N ASP A 131 8.77 3.05 -18.28
CA ASP A 131 10.15 2.79 -18.64
C ASP A 131 10.56 1.32 -18.46
N ALA A 132 11.48 0.85 -19.31
CA ALA A 132 11.90 -0.55 -19.35
C ALA A 132 12.53 -1.03 -18.02
N SER A 133 13.24 -0.17 -17.30
CA SER A 133 13.87 -0.51 -16.03
C SER A 133 12.85 -0.77 -14.94
N SER A 134 11.81 0.06 -14.87
CA SER A 134 10.68 -0.09 -13.94
C SER A 134 9.88 -1.35 -14.24
N ILE A 135 9.59 -1.63 -15.51
CA ILE A 135 8.88 -2.86 -15.93
C ILE A 135 9.68 -4.10 -15.53
N THR A 136 10.99 -4.11 -15.76
CA THR A 136 11.88 -5.23 -15.38
C THR A 136 11.91 -5.42 -13.87
N ALA A 137 12.02 -4.33 -13.11
CA ALA A 137 12.01 -4.37 -11.64
C ALA A 137 10.66 -4.87 -11.10
N ALA A 138 9.54 -4.40 -11.66
CA ALA A 138 8.20 -4.84 -11.28
C ALA A 138 7.98 -6.33 -11.56
N TYR A 139 8.42 -6.83 -12.73
CA TYR A 139 8.36 -8.25 -13.06
C TYR A 139 9.20 -9.10 -12.10
N SER A 140 10.42 -8.65 -11.77
CA SER A 140 11.30 -9.32 -10.80
C SER A 140 10.66 -9.35 -9.41
N LEU A 141 10.00 -8.27 -8.98
CA LEU A 141 9.27 -8.20 -7.72
C LEU A 141 8.11 -9.20 -7.69
N ILE A 142 7.29 -9.25 -8.75
CA ILE A 142 6.19 -10.23 -8.88
C ILE A 142 6.71 -11.67 -8.80
N LYS A 143 7.84 -11.96 -9.47
CA LYS A 143 8.46 -13.29 -9.41
C LYS A 143 8.87 -13.66 -7.98
N ARG A 144 9.50 -12.74 -7.25
CA ARG A 144 9.91 -12.94 -5.85
C ARG A 144 8.70 -13.13 -4.94
N LEU A 145 7.68 -12.28 -5.07
CA LEU A 145 6.42 -12.40 -4.32
C LEU A 145 5.70 -13.72 -4.59
N ASN A 146 5.62 -14.15 -5.86
CA ASN A 146 5.02 -15.43 -6.22
C ASN A 146 5.79 -16.63 -5.64
N ALA A 147 7.12 -16.57 -5.58
CA ALA A 147 7.94 -17.60 -4.96
C ALA A 147 7.69 -17.70 -3.43
N GLN A 148 7.47 -16.57 -2.76
CA GLN A 148 7.26 -16.50 -1.31
C GLN A 148 5.82 -16.82 -0.90
N LEU A 149 4.84 -16.30 -1.64
CA LEU A 149 3.43 -16.31 -1.23
C LEU A 149 2.59 -17.34 -1.99
N GLY A 150 3.21 -18.05 -2.94
CA GLY A 150 2.50 -18.95 -3.84
C GLY A 150 1.67 -18.19 -4.89
N ARG A 151 0.92 -18.95 -5.69
CA ARG A 151 0.09 -18.40 -6.77
C ARG A 151 -1.06 -17.57 -6.21
N ARG A 152 -1.04 -16.29 -6.56
CA ARG A 152 -2.10 -15.33 -6.25
C ARG A 152 -2.16 -14.23 -7.31
N PRO A 153 -3.28 -13.52 -7.46
CA PRO A 153 -3.35 -12.36 -8.34
C PRO A 153 -2.57 -11.18 -7.73
N PHE A 154 -2.03 -10.33 -8.61
CA PHE A 154 -1.42 -9.04 -8.25
C PHE A 154 -2.08 -7.91 -9.03
N GLY A 155 -2.31 -6.78 -8.35
CA GLY A 155 -2.74 -5.55 -8.99
C GLY A 155 -1.55 -4.82 -9.64
N ILE A 156 -1.77 -4.23 -10.81
CA ILE A 156 -0.81 -3.36 -11.48
C ILE A 156 -1.36 -1.94 -11.55
N LEU A 157 -0.61 -1.00 -11.00
CA LEU A 157 -0.87 0.42 -11.11
C LEU A 157 0.24 1.08 -11.92
N VAL A 158 -0.11 1.65 -13.07
CA VAL A 158 0.87 2.35 -13.92
C VAL A 158 0.92 3.82 -13.55
N THR A 159 2.11 4.39 -13.42
CA THR A 159 2.32 5.80 -13.05
C THR A 159 3.14 6.55 -14.09
N GLY A 160 2.87 7.85 -14.25
CA GLY A 160 3.59 8.69 -15.19
C GLY A 160 3.27 8.41 -16.66
N ALA A 161 2.14 7.77 -16.94
CA ALA A 161 1.73 7.38 -18.29
C ALA A 161 0.28 7.77 -18.57
N THR A 162 -0.05 7.94 -19.84
CA THR A 162 -1.43 8.05 -20.32
C THR A 162 -2.17 6.73 -20.15
N ASP A 163 -3.49 6.75 -20.22
CA ASP A 163 -4.30 5.52 -20.15
C ASP A 163 -3.92 4.52 -21.27
N GLN A 164 -3.58 5.01 -22.45
CA GLN A 164 -3.21 4.18 -23.61
C GLN A 164 -1.84 3.51 -23.40
N GLU A 165 -0.83 4.27 -22.97
CA GLU A 165 0.50 3.72 -22.64
C GLU A 165 0.43 2.73 -21.48
N ALA A 166 -0.36 3.04 -20.46
CA ALA A 166 -0.58 2.17 -19.32
C ALA A 166 -1.23 0.84 -19.71
N GLN A 167 -2.16 0.86 -20.67
CA GLN A 167 -2.78 -0.36 -21.18
C GLN A 167 -1.74 -1.25 -21.88
N VAL A 168 -0.84 -0.67 -22.69
CA VAL A 168 0.24 -1.41 -23.37
C VAL A 168 1.20 -2.04 -22.35
N VAL A 169 1.60 -1.29 -21.31
CA VAL A 169 2.46 -1.79 -20.23
C VAL A 169 1.79 -2.96 -19.51
N TYR A 170 0.53 -2.79 -19.13
CA TYR A 170 -0.25 -3.83 -18.46
C TYR A 170 -0.37 -5.10 -19.30
N ASP A 171 -0.76 -4.99 -20.59
CA ASP A 171 -0.96 -6.14 -21.48
C ASP A 171 0.32 -6.95 -21.65
N ASN A 172 1.46 -6.27 -21.81
CA ASN A 172 2.76 -6.92 -21.95
C ASN A 172 3.16 -7.64 -20.65
N MET A 173 2.99 -7.00 -19.49
CA MET A 173 3.28 -7.62 -18.20
C MET A 173 2.34 -8.80 -17.91
N ALA A 174 1.04 -8.66 -18.21
CA ALA A 174 0.05 -9.72 -18.00
C ALA A 174 0.34 -10.95 -18.85
N LYS A 175 0.67 -10.76 -20.14
CA LYS A 175 1.09 -11.86 -21.04
C LYS A 175 2.35 -12.58 -20.53
N ALA A 176 3.39 -11.82 -20.13
CA ALA A 176 4.63 -12.38 -19.63
C ALA A 176 4.41 -13.13 -18.30
N SER A 177 3.70 -12.54 -17.35
CA SER A 177 3.42 -13.13 -16.04
C SER A 177 2.57 -14.40 -16.15
N ASN A 178 1.54 -14.39 -16.98
CA ASN A 178 0.73 -15.59 -17.23
C ASN A 178 1.55 -16.71 -17.88
N ARG A 179 2.37 -16.36 -18.89
CA ARG A 179 3.16 -17.36 -19.64
C ARG A 179 4.26 -18.00 -18.81
N TYR A 180 5.03 -17.20 -18.05
CA TYR A 180 6.26 -17.66 -17.40
C TYR A 180 6.13 -17.91 -15.90
N LEU A 181 5.15 -17.29 -15.23
CA LEU A 181 4.95 -17.43 -13.79
C LEU A 181 3.62 -18.11 -13.43
N ALA A 182 2.73 -18.31 -14.41
CA ALA A 182 1.35 -18.74 -14.21
C ALA A 182 0.60 -17.86 -13.18
N VAL A 183 0.85 -16.54 -13.21
CA VAL A 183 0.29 -15.52 -12.32
C VAL A 183 -0.65 -14.62 -13.10
N GLN A 184 -1.83 -14.38 -12.54
CA GLN A 184 -2.80 -13.44 -13.09
C GLN A 184 -2.53 -12.03 -12.56
N LEU A 185 -2.54 -11.04 -13.46
CA LEU A 185 -2.49 -9.63 -13.12
C LEU A 185 -3.85 -8.99 -13.35
N SER A 186 -4.20 -8.01 -12.49
CA SER A 186 -5.37 -7.15 -12.64
C SER A 186 -4.93 -5.69 -12.83
N SER A 187 -5.58 -4.95 -13.74
CA SER A 187 -5.26 -3.55 -13.95
C SER A 187 -6.00 -2.66 -12.95
N LEU A 188 -5.25 -1.87 -12.20
CA LEU A 188 -5.81 -0.76 -11.39
C LEU A 188 -5.84 0.57 -12.16
N GLY A 189 -5.38 0.57 -13.40
CA GLY A 189 -5.36 1.74 -14.28
C GLY A 189 -4.08 2.54 -14.15
N SER A 190 -4.16 3.84 -14.44
CA SER A 190 -3.03 4.75 -14.46
C SER A 190 -3.25 5.98 -13.59
N VAL A 191 -2.13 6.56 -13.17
CA VAL A 191 -2.06 7.92 -12.63
C VAL A 191 -1.03 8.69 -13.47
N PRO A 192 -1.46 9.68 -14.27
CA PRO A 192 -0.58 10.42 -15.15
C PRO A 192 0.42 11.28 -14.36
N GLU A 193 1.52 11.65 -14.98
CA GLU A 193 2.36 12.71 -14.45
C GLU A 193 1.59 14.04 -14.54
N ASP A 194 1.53 14.75 -13.42
CA ASP A 194 0.78 16.00 -13.31
C ASP A 194 1.50 16.93 -12.33
N GLU A 195 1.88 18.12 -12.81
CA GLU A 195 2.57 19.11 -11.99
C GLU A 195 1.74 19.59 -10.79
N HIS A 196 0.40 19.50 -10.88
CA HIS A 196 -0.49 19.86 -9.78
C HIS A 196 -0.25 18.98 -8.54
N VAL A 197 0.24 17.74 -8.69
CA VAL A 197 0.63 16.89 -7.55
C VAL A 197 1.78 17.54 -6.77
N LYS A 198 2.81 18.03 -7.46
CA LYS A 198 3.96 18.71 -6.84
C LYS A 198 3.53 20.05 -6.23
N ARG A 199 2.65 20.80 -6.92
CA ARG A 199 2.10 22.08 -6.42
C ARG A 199 1.25 21.88 -5.17
N ALA A 200 0.36 20.89 -5.14
CA ALA A 200 -0.45 20.55 -3.98
C ALA A 200 0.41 20.16 -2.77
N ALA A 201 1.46 19.36 -2.99
CA ALA A 201 2.40 18.98 -1.93
C ALA A 201 3.09 20.19 -1.30
N ARG A 202 3.49 21.22 -2.10
CA ARG A 202 4.05 22.47 -1.57
C ARG A 202 3.07 23.28 -0.72
N LEU A 203 1.77 23.08 -0.94
CA LEU A 203 0.69 23.68 -0.13
C LEU A 203 0.32 22.84 1.10
N GLY A 204 1.01 21.72 1.36
CA GLY A 204 0.66 20.78 2.43
C GLY A 204 -0.69 20.07 2.21
N ARG A 205 -1.20 20.05 0.96
CA ARG A 205 -2.53 19.52 0.62
C ARG A 205 -2.42 18.34 -0.35
N SER A 206 -3.49 17.54 -0.41
CA SER A 206 -3.62 16.55 -1.48
C SER A 206 -3.99 17.21 -2.81
N VAL A 207 -3.66 16.57 -3.94
CA VAL A 207 -4.03 17.11 -5.25
C VAL A 207 -5.55 17.12 -5.45
N VAL A 208 -6.26 16.15 -4.89
CA VAL A 208 -7.73 16.07 -4.98
C VAL A 208 -8.43 17.19 -4.21
N ASP A 209 -7.77 17.77 -3.22
CA ASP A 209 -8.29 18.92 -2.46
C ASP A 209 -7.88 20.26 -3.07
N ALA A 210 -6.60 20.38 -3.48
CA ALA A 210 -6.06 21.64 -3.99
C ALA A 210 -6.47 21.90 -5.44
N PHE A 211 -6.54 20.86 -6.27
CA PHE A 211 -6.79 20.94 -7.71
C PHE A 211 -7.75 19.85 -8.16
N PRO A 212 -9.05 19.92 -7.78
CA PRO A 212 -10.00 18.82 -7.98
C PRO A 212 -10.26 18.47 -9.46
N LEU A 213 -9.99 19.38 -10.40
CA LEU A 213 -10.16 19.16 -11.84
C LEU A 213 -8.88 18.70 -12.55
N ALA A 214 -7.74 18.63 -11.86
CA ALA A 214 -6.49 18.15 -12.44
C ALA A 214 -6.60 16.69 -12.89
N GLY A 215 -5.85 16.31 -13.92
CA GLY A 215 -5.84 14.95 -14.46
C GLY A 215 -5.50 13.89 -13.41
N ALA A 216 -4.49 14.16 -12.58
CA ALA A 216 -4.15 13.29 -11.45
C ALA A 216 -5.31 13.15 -10.45
N SER A 217 -6.06 14.22 -10.19
CA SER A 217 -7.21 14.16 -9.26
C SER A 217 -8.33 13.27 -9.78
N VAL A 218 -8.59 13.31 -11.08
CA VAL A 218 -9.55 12.41 -11.74
C VAL A 218 -9.06 10.96 -11.62
N ALA A 219 -7.77 10.71 -11.89
CA ALA A 219 -7.16 9.38 -11.79
C ALA A 219 -7.20 8.83 -10.36
N PHE A 220 -6.88 9.64 -9.35
CA PHE A 220 -6.95 9.22 -7.94
C PHE A 220 -8.38 8.90 -7.49
N ARG A 221 -9.39 9.66 -7.91
CA ARG A 221 -10.80 9.32 -7.61
C ARG A 221 -11.22 8.00 -8.26
N ARG A 222 -10.81 7.77 -9.52
CA ARG A 222 -11.08 6.50 -10.22
C ARG A 222 -10.40 5.32 -9.52
N LEU A 223 -9.13 5.49 -9.11
CA LEU A 223 -8.38 4.48 -8.36
C LEU A 223 -9.02 4.19 -7.00
N ALA A 224 -9.41 5.23 -6.25
CA ALA A 224 -10.10 5.10 -4.97
C ALA A 224 -11.41 4.30 -5.11
N GLY A 225 -12.20 4.57 -6.15
CA GLY A 225 -13.41 3.81 -6.43
C GLY A 225 -13.14 2.31 -6.70
N ARG A 226 -12.05 1.98 -7.38
CA ARG A 226 -11.66 0.58 -7.61
C ARG A 226 -11.20 -0.13 -6.34
N VAL A 227 -10.38 0.54 -5.54
CA VAL A 227 -9.90 0.00 -4.25
C VAL A 227 -11.08 -0.24 -3.30
N ALA A 228 -11.98 0.71 -3.13
CA ALA A 228 -13.16 0.55 -2.28
C ALA A 228 -14.09 -0.57 -2.77
N ALA A 229 -14.27 -0.76 -4.09
CA ALA A 229 -15.08 -1.84 -4.64
C ALA A 229 -14.44 -3.23 -4.43
N SER A 230 -13.11 -3.34 -4.47
CA SER A 230 -12.36 -4.58 -4.20
C SER A 230 -12.57 -5.03 -2.76
N GLU A 231 -12.46 -4.12 -1.80
CA GLU A 231 -12.68 -4.41 -0.36
C GLU A 231 -14.13 -4.86 -0.07
N MET A 232 -15.13 -4.21 -0.68
CA MET A 232 -16.53 -4.66 -0.55
C MET A 232 -16.72 -6.10 -1.04
N THR A 233 -16.07 -6.48 -2.13
CA THR A 233 -16.14 -7.83 -2.69
C THR A 233 -15.45 -8.85 -1.78
N ALA A 234 -14.33 -8.50 -1.17
CA ALA A 234 -13.60 -9.33 -0.19
C ALA A 234 -14.43 -9.53 1.08
N GLY A 235 -15.06 -8.48 1.61
CA GLY A 235 -15.97 -8.54 2.76
C GLY A 235 -17.18 -9.44 2.51
N LEU A 236 -17.80 -9.35 1.36
CA LEU A 236 -18.92 -10.21 0.96
C LEU A 236 -18.52 -11.70 0.82
N ARG A 237 -17.30 -12.00 0.39
CA ARG A 237 -16.76 -13.37 0.34
C ARG A 237 -16.53 -13.95 1.73
N ALA A 238 -16.07 -13.13 2.68
CA ALA A 238 -15.86 -13.55 4.07
C ALA A 238 -17.19 -13.80 4.82
N MET A 239 -18.29 -13.18 4.39
CA MET A 239 -19.63 -13.34 4.97
C MET A 239 -20.45 -14.51 4.37
N ARG A 240 -19.97 -15.20 3.36
CA ARG A 240 -20.67 -16.40 2.86
C ARG A 240 -20.56 -17.52 3.89
N PRO A 241 -21.68 -18.00 4.46
CA PRO A 241 -21.64 -19.15 5.35
C PRO A 241 -21.12 -20.35 4.56
N VAL A 242 -20.17 -21.07 5.15
CA VAL A 242 -19.77 -22.40 4.68
C VAL A 242 -21.03 -23.24 4.76
N GLY A 243 -21.60 -23.59 3.60
CA GLY A 243 -22.76 -24.41 3.52
C GLY A 243 -22.48 -25.75 4.19
N VAL A 244 -23.26 -26.05 5.23
CA VAL A 244 -23.35 -27.38 5.82
C VAL A 244 -24.04 -28.25 4.79
N ASN A 245 -23.32 -29.21 4.25
CA ASN A 245 -23.86 -30.45 3.70
C ASN A 245 -23.48 -31.59 4.61
#